data_48ea53ee698c4cd8382e3b8eee476abe
#
_entry.id   48ea53ee698c4cd8382e3b8eee476abe
#
_cell.length_a   1.000
_cell.length_b   1.000
_cell.length_c   1.000
_cell.angle_alpha   90.00
_cell.angle_beta   90.00
_cell.angle_gamma   90.00
#
_symmetry.space_group_name_H-M   'P 1'
#
loop_
_entity.id
_entity.type
_entity.pdbx_description
1 polymer ?
#
loop_
_entity_poly.entity_id
_entity_poly.type
_entity_poly.pdbx_seq_one_letter_code
_entity_poly.pdbx_strand_id
1 'polypeptide(L)'
;MSDVNCFGGSDGSIDLTVSGGSGSFTYLWSDGSTTEDLSGLSAGSYSVTVTDANFGCVETSSFTITAPSSSFAVDVQASGNGSACSGSGVTLSMLGWASPNYGYQWNDSNGAISGATSSTYVATVSGTYSLTVTNTSGCVSTSSGTSVNIVTVSVPSGLSTSNIQLDRATMNWSAVTGADHYDIRMRVQGTSGWPIALNYLYGTSKEKFNLTSSTVYEWQIRSVCSTDTSSVSSWSSTQSFTTATPCTVPLNGTTSGIGLTDATLSWDAVSGAWGYIIRYKKVNQGFGAFTFDTVNTNSLSLTGLSQGTSYHWQVKSMCDANGSNNSSFSSFVNFTTGSC
;
A
#
# COMPACT_ATOMS: atom_id res chain seq x y z
N MET A 1 21.02 -59.39 6.47
CA MET A 1 21.63 -58.04 6.55
C MET A 1 20.69 -57.04 5.89
N SER A 2 20.39 -55.90 6.54
CA SER A 2 19.67 -54.76 5.96
C SER A 2 20.46 -53.46 6.16
N ASP A 3 20.47 -52.65 5.14
CA ASP A 3 21.07 -51.34 5.16
C ASP A 3 20.22 -50.30 5.92
N VAL A 4 20.80 -49.17 6.25
CA VAL A 4 20.10 -48.06 6.91
C VAL A 4 19.17 -47.37 5.90
N ASN A 5 17.91 -47.17 6.28
CA ASN A 5 16.90 -46.59 5.40
C ASN A 5 17.10 -45.08 5.17
N CYS A 6 17.66 -44.38 6.18
CA CYS A 6 17.78 -42.93 6.14
C CYS A 6 19.22 -42.45 6.35
N PHE A 7 19.59 -41.36 5.73
CA PHE A 7 20.87 -40.71 5.99
C PHE A 7 21.03 -40.38 7.49
N GLY A 8 22.15 -40.88 8.08
CA GLY A 8 22.44 -40.72 9.50
C GLY A 8 21.58 -41.57 10.44
N GLY A 9 20.77 -42.47 9.91
CA GLY A 9 19.97 -43.41 10.70
C GLY A 9 20.83 -44.53 11.33
N SER A 10 20.15 -45.33 12.17
CA SER A 10 20.77 -46.50 12.86
C SER A 10 19.79 -47.67 12.93
N ASP A 11 19.12 -47.95 11.82
CA ASP A 11 18.14 -49.05 11.69
C ASP A 11 18.67 -50.23 10.85
N GLY A 12 19.96 -50.25 10.59
CA GLY A 12 20.65 -51.36 9.93
C GLY A 12 20.72 -52.64 10.80
N SER A 13 20.82 -53.81 10.18
CA SER A 13 20.94 -55.05 10.89
C SER A 13 21.81 -56.05 10.14
N ILE A 14 22.46 -56.96 10.90
CA ILE A 14 23.18 -58.12 10.41
C ILE A 14 22.55 -59.36 11.05
N ASP A 15 22.08 -60.29 10.22
CA ASP A 15 21.57 -61.60 10.60
C ASP A 15 22.68 -62.60 10.19
N LEU A 16 23.39 -63.09 11.18
CA LEU A 16 24.53 -63.96 11.02
C LEU A 16 24.08 -65.44 11.17
N THR A 17 24.44 -66.25 10.23
CA THR A 17 24.21 -67.70 10.33
C THR A 17 25.53 -68.40 10.24
N VAL A 18 25.86 -69.20 11.27
CA VAL A 18 27.06 -70.01 11.33
C VAL A 18 26.71 -71.47 10.94
N SER A 19 27.50 -72.06 10.04
CA SER A 19 27.31 -73.44 9.60
C SER A 19 28.54 -74.26 9.86
N GLY A 20 28.36 -75.57 10.26
CA GLY A 20 29.45 -76.46 10.64
C GLY A 20 29.82 -76.37 12.12
N GLY A 21 30.95 -76.91 12.52
CA GLY A 21 31.44 -76.89 13.90
C GLY A 21 30.62 -77.72 14.87
N SER A 22 30.78 -77.44 16.17
CA SER A 22 30.11 -78.23 17.25
C SER A 22 28.67 -77.77 17.54
N GLY A 23 28.23 -76.61 16.96
CA GLY A 23 26.95 -76.00 17.23
C GLY A 23 26.91 -75.13 18.49
N SER A 24 28.03 -74.96 19.17
CA SER A 24 28.17 -74.07 20.32
C SER A 24 29.19 -72.93 19.96
N PHE A 25 28.74 -71.74 19.78
CA PHE A 25 29.59 -70.65 19.31
C PHE A 25 29.54 -69.39 20.26
N THR A 26 30.67 -68.71 20.34
CA THR A 26 30.77 -67.37 20.95
C THR A 26 31.12 -66.39 19.89
N TYR A 27 30.58 -65.15 20.03
CA TYR A 27 30.73 -64.11 19.08
C TYR A 27 31.43 -62.90 19.74
N LEU A 28 32.27 -62.22 18.98
CA LEU A 28 32.84 -60.92 19.36
C LEU A 28 32.89 -60.02 18.15
N TRP A 29 32.05 -59.06 18.15
CA TRP A 29 31.96 -58.03 17.09
C TRP A 29 32.94 -56.87 17.34
N SER A 30 33.23 -56.16 16.29
CA SER A 30 34.12 -54.97 16.33
C SER A 30 33.58 -53.82 17.19
N ASP A 31 32.29 -53.77 17.45
CA ASP A 31 31.64 -52.83 18.35
C ASP A 31 31.57 -53.31 19.82
N GLY A 32 32.09 -54.48 20.09
CA GLY A 32 32.10 -55.08 21.41
C GLY A 32 30.88 -55.95 21.71
N SER A 33 29.92 -56.07 20.82
CA SER A 33 28.76 -56.97 20.98
C SER A 33 29.17 -58.46 20.96
N THR A 34 28.38 -59.29 21.68
CA THR A 34 28.64 -60.72 21.78
C THR A 34 27.42 -61.56 21.37
N THR A 35 26.40 -60.97 20.78
CA THR A 35 25.23 -61.65 20.22
C THR A 35 25.52 -62.19 18.83
N GLU A 36 24.79 -63.21 18.37
CA GLU A 36 24.92 -63.77 17.02
C GLU A 36 24.54 -62.65 15.98
N ASP A 37 23.38 -62.03 16.16
CA ASP A 37 22.85 -60.96 15.30
C ASP A 37 23.12 -59.60 15.87
N LEU A 38 23.22 -58.63 14.98
CA LEU A 38 23.27 -57.22 15.35
C LEU A 38 22.07 -56.47 14.77
N SER A 39 21.54 -55.51 15.52
CA SER A 39 20.48 -54.60 15.10
C SER A 39 20.77 -53.18 15.62
N GLY A 40 20.08 -52.19 15.08
CA GLY A 40 20.30 -50.79 15.47
C GLY A 40 21.63 -50.24 14.96
N LEU A 41 22.11 -50.72 13.81
CA LEU A 41 23.42 -50.38 13.26
C LEU A 41 23.36 -49.09 12.41
N SER A 42 24.32 -48.22 12.60
CA SER A 42 24.62 -47.15 11.69
C SER A 42 25.41 -47.69 10.47
N ALA A 43 25.47 -46.88 9.40
CA ALA A 43 26.35 -47.18 8.27
C ALA A 43 27.81 -47.30 8.72
N GLY A 44 28.47 -48.35 8.30
CA GLY A 44 29.84 -48.63 8.71
C GLY A 44 30.24 -50.06 8.40
N SER A 45 31.49 -50.41 8.73
CA SER A 45 32.03 -51.74 8.59
C SER A 45 32.05 -52.43 9.95
N TYR A 46 31.50 -53.65 10.02
CA TYR A 46 31.41 -54.49 11.21
C TYR A 46 32.13 -55.80 10.94
N SER A 47 32.99 -56.21 11.85
CA SER A 47 33.63 -57.54 11.78
C SER A 47 33.27 -58.37 12.98
N VAL A 48 33.12 -59.68 12.78
CA VAL A 48 32.86 -60.66 13.85
C VAL A 48 33.96 -61.68 13.89
N THR A 49 34.36 -62.04 15.10
CA THR A 49 35.13 -63.20 15.39
C THR A 49 34.20 -64.20 16.00
N VAL A 50 34.03 -65.37 15.34
CA VAL A 50 33.26 -66.50 15.82
C VAL A 50 34.24 -67.57 16.33
N THR A 51 34.03 -68.04 17.55
CA THR A 51 34.85 -69.06 18.14
C THR A 51 33.96 -70.31 18.49
N ASP A 52 34.31 -71.48 17.98
CA ASP A 52 33.70 -72.73 18.39
C ASP A 52 34.10 -73.03 19.84
N ALA A 53 33.15 -73.06 20.75
CA ALA A 53 33.40 -73.20 22.18
C ALA A 53 33.95 -74.57 22.55
N ASN A 54 33.71 -75.59 21.70
CA ASN A 54 34.16 -76.94 21.98
C ASN A 54 35.53 -77.31 21.34
N PHE A 55 35.78 -76.76 20.14
CA PHE A 55 37.02 -77.04 19.39
C PHE A 55 38.02 -75.87 19.41
N GLY A 56 37.64 -74.72 19.87
CA GLY A 56 38.53 -73.57 19.90
C GLY A 56 38.89 -72.99 18.51
N CYS A 57 38.21 -73.50 17.45
CA CYS A 57 38.41 -72.93 16.10
C CYS A 57 37.84 -71.49 15.99
N VAL A 58 38.59 -70.67 15.33
CA VAL A 58 38.23 -69.27 15.19
C VAL A 58 38.09 -68.93 13.71
N GLU A 59 36.99 -68.18 13.33
CA GLU A 59 36.76 -67.69 12.01
C GLU A 59 36.35 -66.17 12.11
N THR A 60 36.73 -65.36 11.11
CA THR A 60 36.40 -63.99 11.08
C THR A 60 35.65 -63.58 9.79
N SER A 61 34.67 -62.76 9.90
CA SER A 61 33.94 -62.19 8.74
C SER A 61 33.72 -60.70 8.88
N SER A 62 33.50 -60.02 7.76
CA SER A 62 33.25 -58.57 7.73
C SER A 62 32.02 -58.28 6.91
N PHE A 63 31.24 -57.30 7.36
CA PHE A 63 29.99 -56.82 6.77
C PHE A 63 30.06 -55.34 6.65
N THR A 64 29.44 -54.79 5.59
CA THR A 64 29.30 -53.32 5.41
C THR A 64 27.83 -52.98 5.37
N ILE A 65 27.39 -52.15 6.30
CA ILE A 65 26.09 -51.51 6.31
C ILE A 65 26.22 -50.19 5.57
N THR A 66 25.39 -49.97 4.57
CA THR A 66 25.34 -48.71 3.82
C THR A 66 24.16 -47.83 4.23
N ALA A 67 24.21 -46.55 3.93
CA ALA A 67 23.12 -45.60 4.07
C ALA A 67 23.04 -44.71 2.83
N PRO A 68 21.89 -44.07 2.58
CA PRO A 68 21.82 -43.01 1.58
C PRO A 68 22.91 -41.95 1.79
N SER A 69 23.53 -41.47 0.70
CA SER A 69 24.68 -40.56 0.76
C SER A 69 24.32 -39.14 1.25
N SER A 70 23.03 -38.78 1.26
CA SER A 70 22.53 -37.46 1.71
C SER A 70 21.08 -37.58 2.21
N SER A 71 20.67 -36.61 3.04
CA SER A 71 19.25 -36.41 3.34
C SER A 71 18.53 -35.93 2.07
N PHE A 72 17.23 -36.20 1.93
CA PHE A 72 16.43 -35.55 0.90
C PHE A 72 16.15 -34.06 1.28
N ALA A 73 16.27 -33.17 0.31
CA ALA A 73 16.04 -31.75 0.55
C ALA A 73 14.54 -31.42 0.48
N VAL A 74 14.09 -30.52 1.35
CA VAL A 74 12.75 -29.95 1.33
C VAL A 74 12.91 -28.45 1.22
N ASP A 75 12.41 -27.88 0.13
CA ASP A 75 12.37 -26.44 -0.12
C ASP A 75 10.94 -25.95 -0.21
N VAL A 76 10.71 -24.70 0.21
CA VAL A 76 9.40 -24.06 0.24
C VAL A 76 9.45 -22.76 -0.56
N GLN A 77 8.48 -22.59 -1.44
CA GLN A 77 8.23 -21.35 -2.16
C GLN A 77 7.00 -20.63 -1.58
N ALA A 78 7.10 -19.31 -1.44
CA ALA A 78 6.00 -18.44 -1.06
C ALA A 78 5.48 -17.67 -2.28
N SER A 79 4.16 -17.58 -2.43
CA SER A 79 3.54 -16.68 -3.41
C SER A 79 3.79 -15.20 -3.04
N GLY A 80 3.75 -14.29 -4.02
CA GLY A 80 3.86 -12.84 -3.79
C GLY A 80 5.14 -12.41 -3.06
N ASN A 81 6.27 -13.12 -3.29
CA ASN A 81 7.53 -12.90 -2.57
C ASN A 81 7.38 -12.95 -1.03
N GLY A 82 6.45 -13.75 -0.54
CA GLY A 82 6.19 -13.91 0.89
C GLY A 82 5.35 -12.80 1.50
N SER A 83 4.75 -11.92 0.71
CA SER A 83 3.90 -10.84 1.22
C SER A 83 2.50 -10.90 0.63
N ALA A 84 1.49 -10.61 1.45
CA ALA A 84 0.10 -10.48 1.03
C ALA A 84 -0.61 -9.43 1.89
N CYS A 85 -1.75 -8.96 1.41
CA CYS A 85 -2.64 -8.13 2.21
C CYS A 85 -3.45 -8.97 3.20
N SER A 86 -3.84 -8.38 4.33
CA SER A 86 -4.72 -9.05 5.29
C SER A 86 -6.03 -9.45 4.60
N GLY A 87 -6.45 -10.70 4.82
CA GLY A 87 -7.60 -11.30 4.15
C GLY A 87 -7.28 -12.18 2.95
N SER A 88 -6.12 -12.00 2.28
CA SER A 88 -5.74 -12.83 1.12
C SER A 88 -4.82 -14.00 1.49
N GLY A 89 -3.86 -13.81 2.38
CA GLY A 89 -2.87 -14.82 2.76
C GLY A 89 -1.79 -15.09 1.71
N VAL A 90 -0.69 -15.69 2.17
CA VAL A 90 0.44 -16.15 1.35
C VAL A 90 0.34 -17.66 1.19
N THR A 91 0.27 -18.14 -0.05
CA THR A 91 0.36 -19.58 -0.32
C THR A 91 1.81 -20.03 -0.27
N LEU A 92 2.09 -20.94 0.64
CA LEU A 92 3.35 -21.68 0.76
C LEU A 92 3.21 -23.01 0.05
N SER A 93 4.18 -23.40 -0.75
CA SER A 93 4.15 -24.63 -1.53
C SER A 93 5.51 -25.33 -1.44
N MET A 94 5.51 -26.64 -1.28
CA MET A 94 6.73 -27.44 -1.44
C MET A 94 7.25 -27.31 -2.88
N LEU A 95 8.54 -27.02 -3.03
CA LEU A 95 9.22 -27.09 -4.31
C LEU A 95 9.57 -28.54 -4.65
N GLY A 96 9.42 -28.91 -5.93
CA GLY A 96 9.74 -30.22 -6.43
C GLY A 96 8.55 -31.18 -6.41
N TRP A 97 8.84 -32.48 -6.33
CA TRP A 97 7.83 -33.54 -6.42
C TRP A 97 7.13 -33.77 -5.07
N ALA A 98 5.93 -33.21 -4.94
CA ALA A 98 5.04 -33.57 -3.85
C ALA A 98 4.43 -34.96 -4.15
N SER A 99 4.80 -35.99 -3.38
CA SER A 99 4.23 -37.32 -3.50
C SER A 99 2.97 -37.44 -2.61
N PRO A 100 1.87 -38.02 -3.11
CA PRO A 100 0.68 -38.27 -2.28
C PRO A 100 0.93 -39.26 -1.14
N ASN A 101 2.03 -39.99 -1.21
CA ASN A 101 2.41 -40.98 -0.20
C ASN A 101 3.35 -40.43 0.88
N TYR A 102 3.69 -39.14 0.80
CA TYR A 102 4.51 -38.49 1.82
C TYR A 102 3.63 -37.90 2.92
N GLY A 103 4.12 -37.91 4.15
CA GLY A 103 3.56 -37.13 5.26
C GLY A 103 4.06 -35.72 5.19
N TYR A 104 3.14 -34.74 5.37
CA TYR A 104 3.45 -33.32 5.42
C TYR A 104 2.99 -32.74 6.74
N GLN A 105 3.76 -31.82 7.30
CA GLN A 105 3.38 -31.04 8.48
C GLN A 105 3.98 -29.65 8.40
N TRP A 106 3.13 -28.63 8.30
CA TRP A 106 3.55 -27.25 8.41
C TRP A 106 3.72 -26.84 9.86
N ASN A 107 4.73 -26.02 10.11
CA ASN A 107 5.10 -25.50 11.42
C ASN A 107 5.23 -23.98 11.37
N ASP A 108 4.91 -23.33 12.47
CA ASP A 108 5.21 -21.92 12.73
C ASP A 108 6.14 -21.78 13.95
N SER A 109 6.30 -20.58 14.49
CA SER A 109 7.13 -20.33 15.69
C SER A 109 6.62 -21.04 16.95
N ASN A 110 5.37 -21.51 16.98
CA ASN A 110 4.75 -22.21 18.10
C ASN A 110 4.81 -23.73 17.94
N GLY A 111 5.31 -24.21 16.81
CA GLY A 111 5.43 -25.62 16.48
C GLY A 111 4.46 -26.06 15.38
N ALA A 112 3.99 -27.30 15.44
CA ALA A 112 3.15 -27.92 14.42
C ALA A 112 1.78 -27.24 14.34
N ILE A 113 1.40 -26.80 13.15
CA ILE A 113 0.09 -26.19 12.87
C ILE A 113 -0.93 -27.31 12.71
N SER A 114 -1.93 -27.34 13.59
CA SER A 114 -2.94 -28.39 13.61
C SER A 114 -3.69 -28.49 12.27
N GLY A 115 -3.72 -29.69 11.68
CA GLY A 115 -4.40 -29.99 10.42
C GLY A 115 -3.68 -29.50 9.15
N ALA A 116 -2.52 -28.86 9.26
CA ALA A 116 -1.74 -28.38 8.11
C ALA A 116 -0.84 -29.51 7.54
N THR A 117 -1.48 -30.51 6.93
CA THR A 117 -0.85 -31.77 6.47
C THR A 117 -0.85 -31.94 4.94
N SER A 118 -0.97 -30.85 4.20
CA SER A 118 -0.89 -30.85 2.73
C SER A 118 0.47 -30.34 2.25
N SER A 119 0.82 -30.61 0.98
CA SER A 119 2.03 -30.05 0.35
C SER A 119 1.99 -28.53 0.17
N THR A 120 0.82 -27.91 0.41
CA THR A 120 0.60 -26.47 0.39
C THR A 120 -0.09 -25.98 1.67
N TYR A 121 0.16 -24.74 2.05
CA TYR A 121 -0.46 -24.08 3.20
C TYR A 121 -0.71 -22.61 2.88
N VAL A 122 -1.83 -22.05 3.33
CA VAL A 122 -2.12 -20.62 3.20
C VAL A 122 -1.88 -19.96 4.55
N ALA A 123 -0.80 -19.22 4.65
CA ALA A 123 -0.46 -18.44 5.83
C ALA A 123 -1.22 -17.09 5.81
N THR A 124 -2.05 -16.85 6.82
CA THR A 124 -2.86 -15.63 6.98
C THR A 124 -2.35 -14.72 8.10
N VAL A 125 -1.25 -15.09 8.74
CA VAL A 125 -0.58 -14.34 9.80
C VAL A 125 0.89 -14.20 9.45
N SER A 126 1.47 -13.03 9.77
CA SER A 126 2.91 -12.81 9.59
C SER A 126 3.71 -13.73 10.51
N GLY A 127 4.79 -14.29 9.99
CA GLY A 127 5.64 -15.20 10.75
C GLY A 127 6.63 -15.96 9.88
N THR A 128 7.34 -16.89 10.49
CA THR A 128 8.25 -17.82 9.80
C THR A 128 7.64 -19.20 9.81
N TYR A 129 7.55 -19.82 8.65
CA TYR A 129 6.94 -21.12 8.44
C TYR A 129 7.96 -22.10 7.89
N SER A 130 7.85 -23.36 8.29
CA SER A 130 8.65 -24.47 7.75
C SER A 130 7.78 -25.69 7.46
N LEU A 131 8.22 -26.51 6.54
CA LEU A 131 7.56 -27.75 6.17
C LEU A 131 8.42 -28.94 6.59
N THR A 132 7.87 -29.82 7.42
CA THR A 132 8.43 -31.12 7.71
C THR A 132 7.79 -32.17 6.80
N VAL A 133 8.60 -32.93 6.12
CA VAL A 133 8.17 -34.01 5.20
C VAL A 133 8.72 -35.33 5.67
N THR A 134 7.85 -36.37 5.71
CA THR A 134 8.21 -37.74 5.97
C THR A 134 7.99 -38.54 4.69
N ASN A 135 9.04 -39.19 4.17
CA ASN A 135 8.92 -40.02 2.98
C ASN A 135 8.37 -41.41 3.30
N THR A 136 8.17 -42.25 2.26
CA THR A 136 7.65 -43.61 2.41
C THR A 136 8.55 -44.56 3.20
N SER A 137 9.83 -44.27 3.32
CA SER A 137 10.80 -45.03 4.15
C SER A 137 10.84 -44.53 5.60
N GLY A 138 9.99 -43.55 5.97
CA GLY A 138 9.98 -42.97 7.31
C GLY A 138 11.05 -41.90 7.56
N CYS A 139 11.84 -41.54 6.55
CA CYS A 139 12.84 -40.48 6.69
C CYS A 139 12.18 -39.10 6.77
N VAL A 140 12.66 -38.31 7.70
CA VAL A 140 12.14 -36.97 7.98
C VAL A 140 13.13 -35.88 7.53
N SER A 141 12.65 -34.85 6.87
CA SER A 141 13.41 -33.65 6.54
C SER A 141 12.54 -32.39 6.74
N THR A 142 13.16 -31.30 7.15
CA THR A 142 12.46 -30.06 7.39
C THR A 142 13.10 -28.94 6.56
N SER A 143 12.27 -28.13 5.90
CA SER A 143 12.72 -26.96 5.12
C SER A 143 13.35 -25.91 6.02
N SER A 144 14.15 -25.03 5.44
CA SER A 144 14.49 -23.75 6.04
C SER A 144 13.23 -22.92 6.32
N GLY A 145 13.33 -21.98 7.26
CA GLY A 145 12.23 -21.07 7.59
C GLY A 145 11.93 -20.09 6.44
N THR A 146 10.68 -20.05 6.00
CA THR A 146 10.18 -19.11 5.00
C THR A 146 9.40 -18.00 5.68
N SER A 147 9.83 -16.74 5.50
CA SER A 147 9.18 -15.57 6.10
C SER A 147 7.92 -15.19 5.33
N VAL A 148 6.84 -14.91 6.07
CA VAL A 148 5.57 -14.41 5.55
C VAL A 148 5.27 -13.07 6.21
N ASN A 149 4.88 -12.08 5.40
CA ASN A 149 4.48 -10.75 5.85
C ASN A 149 3.03 -10.46 5.41
N ILE A 150 2.11 -10.40 6.35
CA ILE A 150 0.71 -10.01 6.12
C ILE A 150 0.54 -8.53 6.46
N VAL A 151 0.29 -7.72 5.45
CA VAL A 151 0.16 -6.27 5.56
C VAL A 151 -1.27 -5.89 5.87
N THR A 152 -1.47 -5.11 6.92
CA THR A 152 -2.76 -4.47 7.24
C THR A 152 -2.62 -2.98 7.02
N VAL A 153 -3.46 -2.41 6.16
CA VAL A 153 -3.45 -0.97 5.88
C VAL A 153 -4.31 -0.22 6.89
N SER A 154 -3.77 0.86 7.43
CA SER A 154 -4.49 1.75 8.35
C SER A 154 -5.30 2.81 7.59
N VAL A 155 -6.22 3.46 8.29
CA VAL A 155 -6.94 4.63 7.76
C VAL A 155 -5.96 5.78 7.54
N PRO A 156 -6.00 6.48 6.37
CA PRO A 156 -5.16 7.64 6.13
C PRO A 156 -5.37 8.73 7.18
N SER A 157 -4.29 9.37 7.59
CA SER A 157 -4.25 10.50 8.53
C SER A 157 -3.78 11.78 7.84
N GLY A 158 -3.63 12.89 8.57
CA GLY A 158 -3.14 14.17 8.02
C GLY A 158 -4.09 14.77 6.98
N LEU A 159 -5.40 14.54 7.12
CA LEU A 159 -6.40 14.95 6.16
C LEU A 159 -6.54 16.47 6.14
N SER A 160 -6.49 17.06 4.95
CA SER A 160 -6.74 18.50 4.77
C SER A 160 -7.27 18.79 3.37
N THR A 161 -7.84 19.97 3.20
CA THR A 161 -8.26 20.48 1.88
C THR A 161 -7.59 21.80 1.61
N SER A 162 -7.00 21.94 0.43
CA SER A 162 -6.28 23.14 -0.02
C SER A 162 -6.74 23.55 -1.42
N ASN A 163 -6.21 24.67 -1.96
CA ASN A 163 -6.52 25.19 -3.30
C ASN A 163 -8.03 25.27 -3.57
N ILE A 164 -8.80 25.71 -2.57
CA ILE A 164 -10.24 25.80 -2.68
C ILE A 164 -10.58 27.01 -3.57
N GLN A 165 -11.23 26.72 -4.70
CA GLN A 165 -11.67 27.71 -5.69
C GLN A 165 -13.17 27.59 -5.94
N LEU A 166 -13.67 28.27 -6.96
CA LEU A 166 -15.09 28.25 -7.31
C LEU A 166 -15.58 26.85 -7.70
N ASP A 167 -14.74 26.10 -8.44
CA ASP A 167 -15.10 24.86 -9.11
C ASP A 167 -14.20 23.69 -8.76
N ARG A 168 -13.24 23.88 -7.83
CA ARG A 168 -12.25 22.86 -7.49
C ARG A 168 -11.73 22.95 -6.07
N ALA A 169 -11.15 21.86 -5.60
CA ALA A 169 -10.40 21.78 -4.36
C ALA A 169 -9.41 20.61 -4.42
N THR A 170 -8.32 20.67 -3.64
CA THR A 170 -7.34 19.61 -3.51
C THR A 170 -7.47 18.96 -2.14
N MET A 171 -7.77 17.68 -2.10
CA MET A 171 -7.76 16.84 -0.89
C MET A 171 -6.36 16.29 -0.70
N ASN A 172 -5.85 16.32 0.55
CA ASN A 172 -4.50 15.88 0.89
C ASN A 172 -4.59 14.91 2.07
N TRP A 173 -3.63 13.97 2.14
CA TRP A 173 -3.50 12.99 3.21
C TRP A 173 -2.06 12.53 3.37
N SER A 174 -1.76 11.87 4.49
CA SER A 174 -0.46 11.24 4.71
C SER A 174 -0.40 9.85 4.08
N ALA A 175 0.77 9.48 3.56
CA ALA A 175 0.99 8.14 3.04
C ALA A 175 0.80 7.07 4.13
N VAL A 176 0.20 5.94 3.75
CA VAL A 176 0.00 4.77 4.59
C VAL A 176 0.94 3.66 4.15
N THR A 177 1.74 3.13 5.07
CA THR A 177 2.63 2.01 4.78
C THR A 177 1.83 0.80 4.34
N GLY A 178 2.24 0.20 3.21
CA GLY A 178 1.57 -0.97 2.64
C GLY A 178 0.31 -0.67 1.81
N ALA A 179 -0.11 0.59 1.70
CA ALA A 179 -1.14 0.97 0.75
C ALA A 179 -0.60 0.94 -0.68
N ASP A 180 -1.34 0.31 -1.59
CA ASP A 180 -1.11 0.37 -3.03
C ASP A 180 -1.70 1.66 -3.61
N HIS A 181 -2.92 1.97 -3.23
CA HIS A 181 -3.63 3.18 -3.64
C HIS A 181 -4.66 3.61 -2.60
N TYR A 182 -5.40 4.66 -2.92
CA TYR A 182 -6.45 5.22 -2.07
C TYR A 182 -7.75 5.39 -2.85
N ASP A 183 -8.86 5.26 -2.14
CA ASP A 183 -10.18 5.60 -2.65
C ASP A 183 -10.74 6.78 -1.84
N ILE A 184 -11.32 7.75 -2.54
CA ILE A 184 -12.07 8.85 -1.93
C ILE A 184 -13.53 8.75 -2.34
N ARG A 185 -14.42 9.01 -1.38
CA ARG A 185 -15.84 9.26 -1.65
C ARG A 185 -16.21 10.67 -1.20
N MET A 186 -17.07 11.31 -1.95
CA MET A 186 -17.46 12.70 -1.72
C MET A 186 -18.95 12.91 -1.98
N ARG A 187 -19.54 13.88 -1.29
CA ARG A 187 -20.93 14.32 -1.50
C ARG A 187 -21.08 15.81 -1.19
N VAL A 188 -22.19 16.38 -1.62
CA VAL A 188 -22.68 17.66 -1.09
C VAL A 188 -23.25 17.42 0.30
N GLN A 189 -22.93 18.28 1.25
CA GLN A 189 -23.41 18.15 2.63
C GLN A 189 -24.95 18.06 2.67
N GLY A 190 -25.46 17.15 3.50
CA GLY A 190 -26.90 16.92 3.64
C GLY A 190 -27.55 16.02 2.58
N THR A 191 -26.81 15.62 1.54
CA THR A 191 -27.33 14.63 0.58
C THR A 191 -27.14 13.21 1.10
N SER A 192 -28.04 12.30 0.72
CA SER A 192 -27.92 10.88 1.04
C SER A 192 -26.89 10.19 0.15
N GLY A 193 -26.16 9.21 0.72
CA GLY A 193 -25.16 8.42 -0.01
C GLY A 193 -23.88 9.21 -0.33
N TRP A 194 -23.04 8.60 -1.17
CA TRP A 194 -21.75 9.14 -1.61
C TRP A 194 -21.63 9.06 -3.14
N PRO A 195 -22.29 9.94 -3.89
CA PRO A 195 -22.43 9.83 -5.34
C PRO A 195 -21.12 10.07 -6.11
N ILE A 196 -20.12 10.70 -5.50
CA ILE A 196 -18.84 10.97 -6.14
C ILE A 196 -17.82 9.97 -5.58
N ALA A 197 -17.29 9.13 -6.45
CA ALA A 197 -16.22 8.19 -6.15
C ALA A 197 -14.97 8.54 -6.96
N LEU A 198 -13.81 8.53 -6.31
CA LEU A 198 -12.50 8.71 -6.92
C LEU A 198 -11.65 7.52 -6.45
N ASN A 199 -11.41 6.58 -7.32
CA ASN A 199 -10.74 5.32 -7.01
C ASN A 199 -9.35 5.28 -7.65
N TYR A 200 -8.50 4.36 -7.18
CA TYR A 200 -7.14 4.13 -7.70
C TYR A 200 -6.27 5.39 -7.66
N LEU A 201 -6.31 6.12 -6.54
CA LEU A 201 -5.51 7.32 -6.36
C LEU A 201 -4.12 6.97 -5.85
N TYR A 202 -3.11 7.23 -6.65
CA TYR A 202 -1.71 7.08 -6.29
C TYR A 202 -1.16 8.41 -5.78
N GLY A 203 -0.30 8.36 -4.75
CA GLY A 203 0.24 9.57 -4.11
C GLY A 203 -0.59 10.02 -2.90
N THR A 204 -0.41 11.27 -2.47
CA THR A 204 -0.95 11.81 -1.21
C THR A 204 -1.84 13.05 -1.39
N SER A 205 -2.26 13.31 -2.62
CA SER A 205 -3.18 14.40 -2.93
C SER A 205 -4.02 14.11 -4.17
N LYS A 206 -5.21 14.71 -4.24
CA LYS A 206 -6.10 14.66 -5.41
C LYS A 206 -6.84 15.96 -5.57
N GLU A 207 -6.68 16.62 -6.72
CA GLU A 207 -7.51 17.72 -7.13
C GLU A 207 -8.81 17.22 -7.77
N LYS A 208 -9.94 17.78 -7.34
CA LYS A 208 -11.28 17.52 -7.90
C LYS A 208 -11.81 18.78 -8.54
N PHE A 209 -12.15 18.68 -9.82
CA PHE A 209 -12.75 19.74 -10.64
C PHE A 209 -14.27 19.56 -10.78
N ASN A 210 -14.91 20.56 -11.39
CA ASN A 210 -16.34 20.62 -11.69
C ASN A 210 -17.20 20.52 -10.41
N LEU A 211 -16.78 21.23 -9.38
CA LEU A 211 -17.55 21.45 -8.18
C LEU A 211 -18.48 22.67 -8.39
N THR A 212 -19.57 22.71 -7.65
CA THR A 212 -20.47 23.88 -7.61
C THR A 212 -19.91 24.90 -6.62
N SER A 213 -19.90 26.17 -6.99
CA SER A 213 -19.47 27.27 -6.12
C SER A 213 -20.40 27.45 -4.91
N SER A 214 -19.92 28.09 -3.85
CA SER A 214 -20.67 28.36 -2.60
C SER A 214 -21.32 27.12 -2.00
N THR A 215 -20.72 25.95 -2.19
CA THR A 215 -21.30 24.67 -1.81
C THR A 215 -20.41 23.95 -0.81
N VAL A 216 -21.01 23.43 0.26
CA VAL A 216 -20.30 22.60 1.25
C VAL A 216 -20.23 21.18 0.75
N TYR A 217 -19.02 20.66 0.65
CA TYR A 217 -18.73 19.26 0.31
C TYR A 217 -18.20 18.52 1.52
N GLU A 218 -18.55 17.25 1.60
CA GLU A 218 -18.01 16.28 2.55
C GLU A 218 -17.25 15.19 1.81
N TRP A 219 -16.14 14.74 2.38
CA TRP A 219 -15.36 13.65 1.81
C TRP A 219 -14.76 12.73 2.86
N GLN A 220 -14.51 11.50 2.47
CA GLN A 220 -13.82 10.48 3.24
C GLN A 220 -12.84 9.75 2.34
N ILE A 221 -11.81 9.18 2.94
CA ILE A 221 -10.77 8.43 2.26
C ILE A 221 -10.53 7.09 2.96
N ARG A 222 -10.13 6.08 2.19
CA ARG A 222 -9.60 4.82 2.70
C ARG A 222 -8.34 4.43 1.94
N SER A 223 -7.49 3.63 2.55
CA SER A 223 -6.35 2.98 1.90
C SER A 223 -6.73 1.59 1.41
N VAL A 224 -6.14 1.18 0.30
CA VAL A 224 -6.34 -0.11 -0.36
C VAL A 224 -4.97 -0.78 -0.48
N CYS A 225 -4.87 -2.03 -0.02
CA CYS A 225 -3.62 -2.79 -0.05
C CYS A 225 -3.39 -3.49 -1.40
N SER A 226 -4.46 -3.79 -2.14
CA SER A 226 -4.39 -4.43 -3.44
C SER A 226 -5.49 -3.94 -4.38
N THR A 227 -5.37 -4.28 -5.66
CA THR A 227 -6.35 -3.90 -6.70
C THR A 227 -7.70 -4.61 -6.57
N ASP A 228 -7.80 -5.66 -5.76
CA ASP A 228 -8.99 -6.50 -5.64
C ASP A 228 -10.01 -6.02 -4.59
N THR A 229 -9.78 -4.92 -3.93
CA THR A 229 -10.64 -4.35 -2.87
C THR A 229 -10.92 -5.26 -1.66
N SER A 230 -10.37 -6.45 -1.62
CA SER A 230 -10.58 -7.42 -0.52
C SER A 230 -9.88 -6.99 0.77
N SER A 231 -8.87 -6.13 0.66
CA SER A 231 -8.07 -5.65 1.79
C SER A 231 -8.01 -4.12 1.80
N VAL A 232 -8.96 -3.51 2.46
CA VAL A 232 -9.12 -2.06 2.58
C VAL A 232 -9.21 -1.65 4.05
N SER A 233 -8.77 -0.42 4.36
CA SER A 233 -9.06 0.17 5.66
C SER A 233 -10.55 0.55 5.77
N SER A 234 -11.03 0.82 6.97
CA SER A 234 -12.29 1.57 7.13
C SER A 234 -12.15 2.97 6.52
N TRP A 235 -13.29 3.60 6.24
CA TRP A 235 -13.33 5.00 5.81
C TRP A 235 -12.87 5.93 6.95
N SER A 236 -12.19 7.00 6.60
CA SER A 236 -11.80 8.04 7.56
C SER A 236 -13.01 8.74 8.19
N SER A 237 -12.76 9.54 9.23
CA SER A 237 -13.70 10.57 9.65
C SER A 237 -14.04 11.49 8.49
N THR A 238 -15.27 12.02 8.47
CA THR A 238 -15.72 12.96 7.44
C THR A 238 -14.98 14.28 7.58
N GLN A 239 -14.39 14.73 6.48
CA GLN A 239 -13.83 16.07 6.31
C GLN A 239 -14.81 16.92 5.50
N SER A 240 -14.78 18.23 5.71
CA SER A 240 -15.63 19.15 4.95
C SER A 240 -14.85 20.37 4.49
N PHE A 241 -15.29 20.94 3.36
CA PHE A 241 -14.82 22.24 2.87
C PHE A 241 -15.96 22.92 2.12
N THR A 242 -15.85 24.25 1.96
CA THR A 242 -16.80 25.05 1.18
C THR A 242 -16.08 25.64 -0.01
N THR A 243 -16.57 25.42 -1.23
CA THR A 243 -16.05 26.07 -2.44
C THR A 243 -16.22 27.58 -2.37
N ALA A 244 -15.34 28.32 -3.03
CA ALA A 244 -15.37 29.76 -3.03
C ALA A 244 -16.69 30.31 -3.57
N THR A 245 -17.08 31.50 -3.07
CA THR A 245 -18.26 32.21 -3.55
C THR A 245 -17.87 33.04 -4.77
N PRO A 246 -18.69 33.06 -5.85
CA PRO A 246 -18.44 33.94 -7.00
C PRO A 246 -18.39 35.38 -6.58
N CYS A 247 -17.45 36.11 -7.16
CA CYS A 247 -17.32 37.54 -6.97
C CYS A 247 -18.47 38.28 -7.64
N THR A 248 -19.19 39.11 -6.91
CA THR A 248 -20.30 39.88 -7.44
C THR A 248 -19.84 41.19 -8.08
N VAL A 249 -20.59 41.70 -9.07
CA VAL A 249 -20.30 42.93 -9.74
C VAL A 249 -20.60 44.11 -8.79
N PRO A 250 -19.68 45.10 -8.63
CA PRO A 250 -19.98 46.30 -7.88
C PRO A 250 -21.19 47.04 -8.48
N LEU A 251 -22.07 47.54 -7.63
CA LEU A 251 -23.27 48.28 -8.00
C LEU A 251 -23.13 49.78 -7.69
N ASN A 252 -24.09 50.58 -8.13
CA ASN A 252 -24.26 51.99 -7.82
C ASN A 252 -22.98 52.81 -8.08
N GLY A 253 -22.32 52.57 -9.23
CA GLY A 253 -21.19 53.39 -9.66
C GLY A 253 -21.60 54.84 -9.85
N THR A 254 -20.88 55.74 -9.19
CA THR A 254 -21.14 57.21 -9.25
C THR A 254 -19.84 57.95 -9.48
N THR A 255 -19.93 59.13 -10.07
CA THR A 255 -18.81 60.08 -10.22
C THR A 255 -19.14 61.38 -9.49
N SER A 256 -18.24 61.84 -8.64
CA SER A 256 -18.35 63.08 -7.85
C SER A 256 -17.06 63.88 -7.93
N GLY A 257 -17.04 65.07 -7.34
CA GLY A 257 -15.86 65.95 -7.32
C GLY A 257 -15.31 66.24 -8.72
N ILE A 258 -16.18 66.37 -9.71
CA ILE A 258 -15.78 66.57 -11.08
C ILE A 258 -15.22 68.01 -11.23
N GLY A 259 -13.91 68.13 -11.47
CA GLY A 259 -13.19 69.36 -11.74
C GLY A 259 -12.84 69.48 -13.21
N LEU A 260 -11.88 70.36 -13.51
CA LEU A 260 -11.39 70.52 -14.87
C LEU A 260 -10.58 69.37 -15.39
N THR A 261 -9.79 68.75 -14.48
CA THR A 261 -8.84 67.67 -14.83
C THR A 261 -8.88 66.52 -13.86
N ASP A 262 -9.89 66.47 -13.01
CA ASP A 262 -10.01 65.46 -11.95
C ASP A 262 -11.46 64.98 -11.74
N ALA A 263 -11.65 63.86 -11.14
CA ALA A 263 -12.94 63.29 -10.74
C ALA A 263 -12.74 62.16 -9.72
N THR A 264 -13.72 61.93 -8.86
CA THR A 264 -13.73 60.77 -7.94
C THR A 264 -14.81 59.79 -8.38
N LEU A 265 -14.37 58.53 -8.65
CA LEU A 265 -15.24 57.42 -8.95
C LEU A 265 -15.53 56.67 -7.65
N SER A 266 -16.78 56.26 -7.45
CA SER A 266 -17.19 55.49 -6.25
C SER A 266 -18.21 54.43 -6.63
N TRP A 267 -18.27 53.35 -5.87
CA TRP A 267 -19.19 52.23 -6.06
C TRP A 267 -19.50 51.57 -4.73
N ASP A 268 -20.49 50.65 -4.68
CA ASP A 268 -20.80 49.93 -3.50
C ASP A 268 -19.69 48.91 -3.19
N ALA A 269 -19.34 48.78 -1.91
CA ALA A 269 -18.41 47.76 -1.46
C ALA A 269 -19.01 46.39 -1.64
N VAL A 270 -18.23 45.48 -2.25
CA VAL A 270 -18.61 44.07 -2.41
C VAL A 270 -18.09 43.26 -1.24
N SER A 271 -18.97 42.51 -0.56
CA SER A 271 -18.59 41.68 0.56
C SER A 271 -17.59 40.57 0.09
N GLY A 272 -16.47 40.45 0.77
CA GLY A 272 -15.42 39.48 0.43
C GLY A 272 -14.51 39.93 -0.71
N ALA A 273 -14.68 41.15 -1.25
CA ALA A 273 -13.74 41.67 -2.24
C ALA A 273 -12.38 41.98 -1.61
N TRP A 274 -11.32 41.43 -2.22
CA TRP A 274 -9.94 41.76 -1.91
C TRP A 274 -9.51 43.11 -2.49
N GLY A 275 -10.10 43.48 -3.63
CA GLY A 275 -9.85 44.73 -4.31
C GLY A 275 -10.75 44.92 -5.53
N TYR A 276 -10.48 45.97 -6.30
CA TYR A 276 -11.25 46.36 -7.49
C TYR A 276 -10.31 46.72 -8.63
N ILE A 277 -10.71 46.36 -9.85
CA ILE A 277 -10.08 46.83 -11.08
C ILE A 277 -11.03 47.77 -11.76
N ILE A 278 -10.57 49.01 -12.00
CA ILE A 278 -11.29 50.05 -12.69
C ILE A 278 -10.71 50.18 -14.09
N ARG A 279 -11.55 50.41 -15.08
CA ARG A 279 -11.13 50.82 -16.40
C ARG A 279 -11.90 52.05 -16.85
N TYR A 280 -11.20 53.00 -17.47
CA TYR A 280 -11.81 54.21 -17.96
C TYR A 280 -11.15 54.67 -19.27
N LYS A 281 -11.88 55.46 -20.10
CA LYS A 281 -11.37 56.07 -21.33
C LYS A 281 -12.26 57.24 -21.76
N LYS A 282 -11.79 58.05 -22.72
CA LYS A 282 -12.62 59.03 -23.42
C LYS A 282 -13.69 58.31 -24.26
N VAL A 283 -14.90 58.87 -24.28
CA VAL A 283 -16.07 58.27 -24.96
C VAL A 283 -15.79 57.97 -26.43
N ASN A 284 -15.06 58.84 -27.14
CA ASN A 284 -14.81 58.72 -28.57
C ASN A 284 -13.56 57.87 -28.94
N GLN A 285 -12.94 57.20 -27.99
CA GLN A 285 -11.78 56.34 -28.25
C GLN A 285 -12.18 54.89 -28.54
N GLY A 286 -11.38 54.19 -29.39
CA GLY A 286 -11.61 52.79 -29.73
C GLY A 286 -11.53 51.85 -28.53
N PHE A 287 -11.94 50.59 -28.72
CA PHE A 287 -12.07 49.62 -27.63
C PHE A 287 -10.75 49.28 -26.91
N GLY A 288 -9.59 49.44 -27.56
CA GLY A 288 -8.28 49.19 -26.98
C GLY A 288 -7.68 50.32 -26.13
N ALA A 289 -8.37 51.45 -25.94
CA ALA A 289 -7.82 52.68 -25.32
C ALA A 289 -8.14 52.81 -23.82
N PHE A 290 -8.53 51.73 -23.13
CA PHE A 290 -8.79 51.79 -21.69
C PHE A 290 -7.51 51.96 -20.88
N THR A 291 -7.55 52.86 -19.91
CA THR A 291 -6.62 52.91 -18.78
C THR A 291 -7.17 52.04 -17.66
N PHE A 292 -6.30 51.34 -16.98
CA PHE A 292 -6.65 50.43 -15.87
C PHE A 292 -5.98 50.86 -14.59
N ASP A 293 -6.74 50.84 -13.51
CA ASP A 293 -6.26 51.07 -12.14
C ASP A 293 -6.76 49.95 -11.23
N THR A 294 -5.99 49.65 -10.16
CA THR A 294 -6.35 48.66 -9.15
C THR A 294 -6.31 49.32 -7.77
N VAL A 295 -7.37 49.17 -7.01
CA VAL A 295 -7.48 49.70 -5.65
C VAL A 295 -8.09 48.68 -4.71
N ASN A 296 -7.84 48.80 -3.41
CA ASN A 296 -8.45 47.99 -2.36
C ASN A 296 -9.59 48.71 -1.61
N THR A 297 -9.93 49.92 -2.05
CA THR A 297 -11.04 50.71 -1.55
C THR A 297 -12.15 50.78 -2.59
N ASN A 298 -13.36 51.15 -2.20
CA ASN A 298 -14.50 51.28 -3.09
C ASN A 298 -14.61 52.70 -3.74
N SER A 299 -13.47 53.37 -3.89
CA SER A 299 -13.36 54.66 -4.59
C SER A 299 -11.98 54.83 -5.22
N LEU A 300 -11.92 55.66 -6.28
CA LEU A 300 -10.68 56.02 -6.97
C LEU A 300 -10.75 57.51 -7.37
N SER A 301 -9.75 58.30 -6.98
CA SER A 301 -9.59 59.66 -7.47
C SER A 301 -8.74 59.67 -8.73
N LEU A 302 -9.31 60.15 -9.83
CA LEU A 302 -8.63 60.37 -11.10
C LEU A 302 -8.09 61.79 -11.17
N THR A 303 -6.89 61.94 -11.72
CA THR A 303 -6.23 63.24 -12.00
C THR A 303 -5.64 63.24 -13.41
N GLY A 304 -5.30 64.42 -13.96
CA GLY A 304 -4.69 64.54 -15.28
C GLY A 304 -5.64 64.22 -16.43
N LEU A 305 -6.94 64.36 -16.21
CA LEU A 305 -7.95 64.25 -17.25
C LEU A 305 -7.91 65.48 -18.19
N SER A 306 -8.43 65.35 -19.40
CA SER A 306 -8.57 66.48 -20.33
C SER A 306 -9.81 67.24 -19.99
N GLN A 307 -9.73 68.61 -20.05
CA GLN A 307 -10.84 69.51 -19.81
C GLN A 307 -11.94 69.33 -20.87
N GLY A 308 -13.19 69.57 -20.51
CA GLY A 308 -14.36 69.53 -21.39
C GLY A 308 -14.56 68.22 -22.10
N THR A 309 -14.06 67.15 -21.52
CA THR A 309 -13.98 65.83 -22.18
C THR A 309 -14.89 64.85 -21.49
N SER A 310 -15.69 64.06 -22.26
CA SER A 310 -16.55 63.05 -21.77
C SER A 310 -15.76 61.72 -21.64
N TYR A 311 -15.87 61.06 -20.47
CA TYR A 311 -15.29 59.82 -20.11
C TYR A 311 -16.38 58.82 -19.76
N HIS A 312 -16.06 57.53 -19.92
CA HIS A 312 -16.81 56.46 -19.33
C HIS A 312 -15.88 55.50 -18.60
N TRP A 313 -16.38 54.87 -17.55
CA TRP A 313 -15.65 53.93 -16.73
C TRP A 313 -16.53 52.76 -16.30
N GLN A 314 -15.86 51.68 -15.89
CA GLN A 314 -16.43 50.46 -15.35
C GLN A 314 -15.53 49.95 -14.23
N VAL A 315 -16.11 49.17 -13.32
CA VAL A 315 -15.38 48.55 -12.23
C VAL A 315 -15.76 47.08 -12.12
N LYS A 316 -14.83 46.26 -11.76
CA LYS A 316 -15.07 44.87 -11.34
C LYS A 316 -14.41 44.60 -10.00
N SER A 317 -14.97 43.71 -9.21
CA SER A 317 -14.38 43.23 -7.97
C SER A 317 -13.43 42.04 -8.20
N MET A 318 -12.40 41.94 -7.36
CA MET A 318 -11.52 40.80 -7.21
C MET A 318 -11.77 40.20 -5.84
N CYS A 319 -12.06 38.89 -5.75
CA CYS A 319 -12.34 38.20 -4.48
C CYS A 319 -11.18 37.28 -4.04
N ASP A 320 -10.08 37.31 -4.75
CA ASP A 320 -8.81 36.69 -4.34
C ASP A 320 -7.61 37.56 -4.78
N ALA A 321 -6.48 37.37 -4.12
CA ALA A 321 -5.24 38.11 -4.39
C ALA A 321 -4.63 37.80 -5.77
N ASN A 322 -4.96 36.62 -6.35
CA ASN A 322 -4.41 36.16 -7.63
C ASN A 322 -5.26 36.60 -8.83
N GLY A 323 -6.41 37.23 -8.61
CA GLY A 323 -7.33 37.66 -9.68
C GLY A 323 -7.98 36.47 -10.43
N SER A 324 -8.01 35.27 -9.84
CA SER A 324 -8.66 34.10 -10.44
C SER A 324 -10.19 34.10 -10.23
N ASN A 325 -10.67 34.78 -9.18
CA ASN A 325 -12.08 34.95 -8.86
C ASN A 325 -12.46 36.45 -8.99
N ASN A 326 -12.74 36.89 -10.21
CA ASN A 326 -13.16 38.27 -10.53
C ASN A 326 -14.61 38.30 -11.00
N SER A 327 -15.33 39.38 -10.68
CA SER A 327 -16.62 39.60 -11.32
C SER A 327 -16.44 40.04 -12.80
N SER A 328 -17.53 40.09 -13.55
CA SER A 328 -17.58 40.90 -14.77
C SER A 328 -17.50 42.36 -14.42
N PHE A 329 -17.17 43.20 -15.42
CA PHE A 329 -17.24 44.66 -15.26
C PHE A 329 -18.70 45.12 -15.09
N SER A 330 -18.89 46.19 -14.29
CA SER A 330 -20.16 46.90 -14.14
C SER A 330 -20.65 47.47 -15.48
N SER A 331 -21.88 47.99 -15.51
CA SER A 331 -22.33 48.85 -16.59
C SER A 331 -21.46 50.11 -16.68
N PHE A 332 -21.42 50.75 -17.85
CA PHE A 332 -20.71 52.01 -18.03
C PHE A 332 -21.35 53.14 -17.21
N VAL A 333 -20.50 53.90 -16.52
CA VAL A 333 -20.86 55.17 -15.89
C VAL A 333 -20.16 56.29 -16.67
N ASN A 334 -20.90 57.30 -17.03
CA ASN A 334 -20.39 58.41 -17.83
C ASN A 334 -20.27 59.68 -16.98
N PHE A 335 -19.27 60.52 -17.27
CA PHE A 335 -19.11 61.88 -16.73
C PHE A 335 -18.38 62.75 -17.73
N THR A 336 -18.48 64.08 -17.55
CA THR A 336 -17.76 65.06 -18.39
C THR A 336 -17.03 66.00 -17.46
N THR A 337 -15.73 66.18 -17.69
CA THR A 337 -14.90 67.16 -16.96
C THR A 337 -15.35 68.58 -17.26
N GLY A 338 -15.13 69.49 -16.32
CA GLY A 338 -15.41 70.95 -16.52
C GLY A 338 -14.62 71.54 -17.69
N SER A 339 -15.14 72.55 -18.25
CA SER A 339 -14.48 73.34 -19.29
C SER A 339 -14.43 74.82 -18.84
N CYS A 340 -13.36 75.53 -19.20
CA CYS A 340 -13.26 76.96 -19.02
C CYS A 340 -14.06 77.72 -20.11
#